data_6274be1b697d99c73ed2b313b42a1f78
#
_entry.id   6274be1b697d99c73ed2b313b42a1f78
#
_cell.length_a   1.000
_cell.length_b   1.000
_cell.length_c   1.000
_cell.angle_alpha   90.00
_cell.angle_beta   90.00
_cell.angle_gamma   90.00
#
_symmetry.space_group_name_H-M   'P 1'
#
loop_
_entity.id
_entity.type
_entity.pdbx_description
1 polymer ?
#
loop_
_entity_poly.entity_id
_entity_poly.type
_entity_poly.pdbx_seq_one_letter_code
_entity_poly.pdbx_strand_id
1 'polypeptide(L)'
;MKTLAWLFGIFVCASSAYGQKTVTIEGYIRNMPDTVRFLCAEMKGNGMDVRPEDQEKMVNGKFKFTREADRTTKMYISLNNTGYTVWVKPGANVKITGEAPYVQNWLAESDIPIPEQVELNRFREATREEYIRIHDLTAECMKLLPKIRAKDSVAKQEFASIRQTVNSIHDEIILQKELLLMLD
;
A
#
# COMPACT_ATOMS: atom_id res chain seq x y z
N MET A 1 63.62 25.77 -31.89
CA MET A 1 62.17 25.64 -32.04
C MET A 1 61.75 24.42 -31.21
N LYS A 2 61.10 24.68 -30.07
CA LYS A 2 60.67 23.62 -29.13
C LYS A 2 59.18 23.45 -29.27
N THR A 3 58.74 22.30 -29.79
CA THR A 3 57.35 21.90 -29.94
C THR A 3 56.86 21.35 -28.59
N LEU A 4 55.95 22.06 -27.95
CA LEU A 4 55.30 21.69 -26.69
C LEU A 4 54.10 20.81 -27.04
N ALA A 5 54.19 19.51 -26.75
CA ALA A 5 53.07 18.58 -26.91
C ALA A 5 52.11 18.74 -25.72
N TRP A 6 50.89 19.17 -26.02
CA TRP A 6 49.78 19.20 -25.05
C TRP A 6 49.15 17.79 -24.93
N LEU A 7 49.42 17.14 -23.81
CA LEU A 7 48.72 15.93 -23.40
C LEU A 7 47.39 16.35 -22.78
N PHE A 8 46.33 16.26 -23.55
CA PHE A 8 44.97 16.30 -23.03
C PHE A 8 44.66 14.99 -22.32
N GLY A 9 44.80 15.00 -20.99
CA GLY A 9 44.32 13.91 -20.15
C GLY A 9 42.80 13.89 -20.16
N ILE A 10 42.20 12.92 -20.84
CA ILE A 10 40.77 12.61 -20.73
C ILE A 10 40.55 11.98 -19.35
N PHE A 11 40.12 12.82 -18.41
CA PHE A 11 39.59 12.34 -17.12
C PHE A 11 38.24 11.69 -17.40
N VAL A 12 38.24 10.39 -17.67
CA VAL A 12 37.01 9.59 -17.66
C VAL A 12 36.58 9.51 -16.20
N CYS A 13 35.69 10.40 -15.78
CA CYS A 13 34.92 10.23 -14.55
C CYS A 13 34.09 8.97 -14.71
N ALA A 14 34.63 7.83 -14.28
CA ALA A 14 33.83 6.66 -13.95
C ALA A 14 32.93 7.06 -12.78
N SER A 15 31.78 7.68 -13.08
CA SER A 15 30.68 7.75 -12.14
C SER A 15 30.29 6.31 -11.87
N SER A 16 30.83 5.73 -10.81
CA SER A 16 30.33 4.50 -10.23
C SER A 16 28.84 4.71 -10.05
N ALA A 17 28.06 4.03 -10.89
CA ALA A 17 26.62 3.91 -10.72
C ALA A 17 26.38 3.08 -9.44
N TYR A 18 26.53 3.72 -8.29
CA TYR A 18 25.91 3.26 -7.08
C TYR A 18 24.41 3.27 -7.39
N GLY A 19 23.84 2.10 -7.65
CA GLY A 19 22.45 1.94 -7.96
C GLY A 19 21.65 2.75 -6.94
N GLN A 20 20.76 3.60 -7.44
CA GLN A 20 19.94 4.48 -6.62
C GLN A 20 19.15 3.60 -5.64
N LYS A 21 19.53 3.63 -4.36
CA LYS A 21 18.88 2.84 -3.31
C LYS A 21 17.60 3.48 -2.80
N THR A 22 17.31 4.70 -3.24
CA THR A 22 16.18 5.49 -2.78
C THR A 22 14.92 5.14 -3.56
N VAL A 23 13.85 4.86 -2.83
CA VAL A 23 12.49 4.67 -3.36
C VAL A 23 11.67 5.89 -3.00
N THR A 24 10.91 6.41 -3.96
CA THR A 24 9.88 7.41 -3.71
C THR A 24 8.51 6.76 -3.79
N ILE A 25 7.69 6.97 -2.76
CA ILE A 25 6.30 6.53 -2.72
C ILE A 25 5.45 7.79 -2.58
N GLU A 26 4.62 8.06 -3.57
CA GLU A 26 3.68 9.18 -3.53
C GLU A 26 2.26 8.68 -3.75
N GLY A 27 1.28 9.35 -3.17
CA GLY A 27 -0.10 8.96 -3.31
C GLY A 27 -1.05 10.13 -3.46
N TYR A 28 -2.15 9.84 -4.15
CA TYR A 28 -3.33 10.70 -4.19
C TYR A 28 -4.58 9.89 -3.91
N ILE A 29 -5.19 10.14 -2.76
CA ILE A 29 -6.36 9.42 -2.29
C ILE A 29 -7.55 10.39 -2.24
N ARG A 30 -8.54 10.14 -3.08
CA ARG A 30 -9.76 10.94 -3.11
C ARG A 30 -10.53 10.79 -1.80
N ASN A 31 -11.23 11.83 -1.39
CA ASN A 31 -12.10 11.86 -0.21
C ASN A 31 -11.40 11.54 1.12
N MET A 32 -10.06 11.65 1.16
CA MET A 32 -9.29 11.44 2.39
C MET A 32 -9.23 12.73 3.21
N PRO A 33 -9.58 12.70 4.50
CA PRO A 33 -9.45 13.87 5.37
C PRO A 33 -7.99 14.29 5.59
N ASP A 34 -7.69 15.59 5.59
CA ASP A 34 -6.33 16.12 5.82
C ASP A 34 -5.80 15.88 7.24
N THR A 35 -6.65 15.42 8.16
CA THR A 35 -6.27 15.06 9.54
C THR A 35 -5.61 13.70 9.65
N VAL A 36 -5.62 12.91 8.58
CA VAL A 36 -5.07 11.55 8.59
C VAL A 36 -3.55 11.61 8.58
N ARG A 37 -2.95 10.88 9.51
CA ARG A 37 -1.50 10.63 9.51
C ARG A 37 -1.23 9.31 8.83
N PHE A 38 -0.16 9.30 8.07
CA PHE A 38 0.39 8.11 7.44
C PHE A 38 1.67 7.69 8.14
N LEU A 39 1.86 6.40 8.21
CA LEU A 39 3.12 5.79 8.57
C LEU A 39 3.51 4.87 7.42
N CYS A 40 4.75 4.98 6.94
CA CYS A 40 5.29 4.09 5.92
C CYS A 40 6.53 3.38 6.46
N ALA A 41 6.45 2.07 6.64
CA ALA A 41 7.52 1.28 7.21
C ALA A 41 7.78 0.00 6.41
N GLU A 42 9.04 -0.48 6.40
CA GLU A 42 9.38 -1.76 5.80
C GLU A 42 8.80 -2.90 6.63
N MET A 43 8.21 -3.90 5.97
CA MET A 43 7.78 -5.13 6.62
C MET A 43 8.98 -6.08 6.78
N LYS A 44 9.30 -6.44 8.01
CA LYS A 44 10.36 -7.40 8.36
C LYS A 44 9.75 -8.60 9.10
N GLY A 45 9.61 -9.72 8.40
CA GLY A 45 8.94 -10.91 8.96
C GLY A 45 7.51 -10.57 9.38
N ASN A 46 7.18 -10.80 10.66
CA ASN A 46 5.85 -10.50 11.22
C ASN A 46 5.74 -9.12 11.87
N GLY A 47 6.75 -8.26 11.70
CA GLY A 47 6.79 -6.92 12.30
C GLY A 47 7.06 -5.82 11.29
N MET A 48 7.07 -4.60 11.79
CA MET A 48 7.41 -3.40 11.02
C MET A 48 8.57 -2.69 11.71
N ASP A 49 9.53 -2.22 10.91
CA ASP A 49 10.60 -1.34 11.38
C ASP A 49 10.11 0.11 11.25
N VAL A 50 9.56 0.64 12.34
CA VAL A 50 8.95 1.99 12.38
C VAL A 50 9.95 2.99 12.95
N ARG A 51 10.18 4.09 12.23
CA ARG A 51 11.03 5.20 12.64
C ARG A 51 10.19 6.48 12.76
N PRO A 52 10.64 7.48 13.54
CA PRO A 52 9.92 8.76 13.65
C PRO A 52 9.68 9.45 12.30
N GLU A 53 10.66 9.38 11.38
CA GLU A 53 10.59 9.93 10.02
C GLU A 53 9.63 9.17 9.09
N ASP A 54 9.10 8.02 9.53
CA ASP A 54 8.14 7.24 8.77
C ASP A 54 6.73 7.82 8.84
N GLN A 55 6.52 8.89 9.62
CA GLN A 55 5.23 9.54 9.78
C GLN A 55 5.13 10.79 8.92
N GLU A 56 4.07 10.86 8.12
CA GLU A 56 3.75 12.01 7.29
C GLU A 56 2.28 12.42 7.49
N LYS A 57 2.00 13.70 7.19
CA LYS A 57 0.63 14.21 7.12
C LYS A 57 0.15 14.21 5.68
N MET A 58 -1.09 13.83 5.49
CA MET A 58 -1.76 14.04 4.22
C MET A 58 -2.18 15.50 4.09
N VAL A 59 -2.04 16.04 2.88
CA VAL A 59 -2.49 17.37 2.51
C VAL A 59 -3.27 17.26 1.20
N ASN A 60 -4.55 17.65 1.22
CA ASN A 60 -5.43 17.54 0.05
C ASN A 60 -5.43 16.15 -0.59
N GLY A 61 -5.47 15.10 0.23
CA GLY A 61 -5.43 13.72 -0.24
C GLY A 61 -4.07 13.26 -0.77
N LYS A 62 -3.01 14.05 -0.64
CA LYS A 62 -1.66 13.74 -1.16
C LYS A 62 -0.69 13.45 -0.04
N PHE A 63 0.21 12.49 -0.29
CA PHE A 63 1.34 12.17 0.58
C PHE A 63 2.57 11.81 -0.25
N LYS A 64 3.75 11.90 0.37
CA LYS A 64 5.00 11.50 -0.24
C LYS A 64 5.97 10.98 0.81
N PHE A 65 6.55 9.81 0.55
CA PHE A 65 7.64 9.23 1.34
C PHE A 65 8.86 9.02 0.46
N THR A 66 10.04 9.14 1.07
CA THR A 66 11.31 8.76 0.46
C THR A 66 11.99 7.79 1.41
N ARG A 67 12.34 6.61 0.94
CA ARG A 67 12.93 5.54 1.75
C ARG A 67 14.12 4.93 1.03
N GLU A 68 15.04 4.40 1.81
CA GLU A 68 16.09 3.54 1.28
C GLU A 68 15.59 2.10 1.18
N ALA A 69 15.87 1.45 0.04
CA ALA A 69 15.66 0.04 -0.17
C ALA A 69 16.84 -0.52 -0.94
N ASP A 70 17.44 -1.59 -0.47
CA ASP A 70 18.56 -2.28 -1.09
C ASP A 70 18.13 -3.47 -1.96
N ARG A 71 16.87 -3.85 -1.88
CA ARG A 71 16.24 -4.97 -2.61
C ARG A 71 14.76 -4.69 -2.83
N THR A 72 14.12 -5.52 -3.66
CA THR A 72 12.65 -5.55 -3.73
C THR A 72 12.11 -5.96 -2.36
N THR A 73 11.25 -5.12 -1.80
CA THR A 73 10.71 -5.31 -0.45
C THR A 73 9.26 -4.81 -0.37
N LYS A 74 8.59 -5.22 0.70
CA LYS A 74 7.22 -4.83 0.97
C LYS A 74 7.19 -3.69 1.99
N MET A 75 6.56 -2.59 1.62
CA MET A 75 6.28 -1.48 2.54
C MET A 75 4.83 -1.56 3.01
N TYR A 76 4.62 -1.20 4.26
CA TYR A 76 3.31 -1.07 4.87
C TYR A 76 3.00 0.39 5.13
N ILE A 77 1.89 0.87 4.61
CA ILE A 77 1.39 2.22 4.82
C ILE A 77 0.19 2.11 5.76
N SER A 78 0.35 2.59 6.98
CA SER A 78 -0.71 2.61 7.99
C SER A 78 -1.48 3.92 7.94
N LEU A 79 -2.81 3.81 8.04
CA LEU A 79 -3.76 4.90 8.08
C LEU A 79 -4.66 4.69 9.28
N ASN A 80 -4.38 5.35 10.40
CA ASN A 80 -5.11 5.10 11.65
C ASN A 80 -5.13 3.59 11.97
N ASN A 81 -6.27 2.92 11.78
CA ASN A 81 -6.46 1.49 12.10
C ASN A 81 -6.50 0.58 10.87
N THR A 82 -6.23 1.11 9.69
CA THR A 82 -6.20 0.34 8.45
C THR A 82 -4.82 0.43 7.81
N GLY A 83 -4.48 -0.53 6.97
CA GLY A 83 -3.19 -0.58 6.32
C GLY A 83 -3.24 -0.98 4.86
N TYR A 84 -2.29 -0.47 4.13
CA TYR A 84 -2.07 -0.74 2.72
C TYR A 84 -0.65 -1.28 2.52
N THR A 85 -0.53 -2.33 1.74
CA THR A 85 0.76 -2.94 1.41
C THR A 85 1.14 -2.58 -0.02
N VAL A 86 2.39 -2.21 -0.25
CA VAL A 86 2.95 -1.91 -1.57
C VAL A 86 4.32 -2.56 -1.72
N TRP A 87 4.57 -3.15 -2.88
CA TRP A 87 5.90 -3.62 -3.24
C TRP A 87 6.71 -2.49 -3.86
N VAL A 88 7.96 -2.40 -3.47
CA VAL A 88 8.91 -1.38 -3.94
C VAL A 88 10.24 -2.03 -4.33
N LYS A 89 10.96 -1.36 -5.22
CA LYS A 89 12.28 -1.79 -5.71
C LYS A 89 13.25 -0.60 -5.65
N PRO A 90 14.55 -0.82 -5.40
CA PRO A 90 15.55 0.25 -5.41
C PRO A 90 15.45 1.12 -6.67
N GLY A 91 15.41 2.43 -6.49
CA GLY A 91 15.32 3.41 -7.57
C GLY A 91 13.90 3.68 -8.11
N ALA A 92 12.89 2.96 -7.64
CA ALA A 92 11.52 3.11 -8.12
C ALA A 92 10.85 4.39 -7.62
N ASN A 93 10.00 4.97 -8.49
CA ASN A 93 8.98 5.92 -8.11
C ASN A 93 7.62 5.22 -8.18
N VAL A 94 6.98 5.05 -7.04
CA VAL A 94 5.71 4.35 -6.91
C VAL A 94 4.60 5.36 -6.66
N LYS A 95 3.56 5.34 -7.50
CA LYS A 95 2.37 6.16 -7.37
C LYS A 95 1.21 5.33 -6.87
N ILE A 96 0.58 5.77 -5.78
CA ILE A 96 -0.60 5.12 -5.21
C ILE A 96 -1.82 5.99 -5.48
N THR A 97 -2.85 5.40 -6.04
CA THR A 97 -4.14 6.05 -6.29
C THR A 97 -5.27 5.27 -5.67
N GLY A 98 -6.27 5.98 -5.19
CA GLY A 98 -7.41 5.33 -4.57
C GLY A 98 -8.46 6.31 -4.09
N GLU A 99 -9.39 5.78 -3.31
CA GLU A 99 -10.48 6.53 -2.72
C GLU A 99 -10.73 6.06 -1.29
N ALA A 100 -10.88 7.00 -0.36
CA ALA A 100 -11.31 6.67 1.00
C ALA A 100 -12.81 6.35 1.00
N PRO A 101 -13.25 5.41 1.84
CA PRO A 101 -12.47 4.67 2.84
C PRO A 101 -11.89 3.33 2.35
N TYR A 102 -11.99 2.99 1.08
CA TYR A 102 -11.73 1.66 0.51
C TYR A 102 -10.24 1.37 0.31
N VAL A 103 -9.47 1.29 1.38
CA VAL A 103 -8.00 1.15 1.37
C VAL A 103 -7.54 -0.10 0.59
N GLN A 104 -8.29 -1.21 0.67
CA GLN A 104 -7.92 -2.46 -0.02
C GLN A 104 -8.01 -2.36 -1.55
N ASN A 105 -8.73 -1.35 -2.05
CA ASN A 105 -8.93 -1.12 -3.48
C ASN A 105 -7.95 -0.10 -4.09
N TRP A 106 -6.97 0.38 -3.32
CA TRP A 106 -5.96 1.28 -3.85
C TRP A 106 -5.00 0.52 -4.76
N LEU A 107 -4.59 1.15 -5.83
CA LEU A 107 -3.65 0.60 -6.80
C LEU A 107 -2.31 1.35 -6.71
N ALA A 108 -1.24 0.66 -6.99
CA ALA A 108 0.10 1.23 -7.03
C ALA A 108 0.77 0.93 -8.37
N GLU A 109 1.28 1.96 -9.02
CA GLU A 109 2.03 1.89 -10.27
C GLU A 109 3.48 2.29 -10.04
N SER A 110 4.40 1.69 -10.75
CA SER A 110 5.83 1.98 -10.64
C SER A 110 6.41 2.32 -12.02
N ASP A 111 7.36 3.26 -12.04
CA ASP A 111 8.11 3.63 -13.25
C ASP A 111 9.11 2.54 -13.70
N ILE A 112 9.43 1.60 -12.82
CA ILE A 112 10.19 0.40 -13.15
C ILE A 112 9.39 -0.86 -12.82
N PRO A 113 9.53 -1.96 -13.58
CA PRO A 113 8.74 -3.17 -13.37
C PRO A 113 8.95 -3.79 -11.99
N ILE A 114 7.83 -4.05 -11.30
CA ILE A 114 7.77 -4.78 -10.03
C ILE A 114 6.68 -5.85 -10.19
N PRO A 115 7.03 -7.07 -10.61
CA PRO A 115 6.05 -8.13 -10.88
C PRO A 115 5.11 -8.41 -9.71
N GLU A 116 5.64 -8.40 -8.48
CA GLU A 116 4.86 -8.64 -7.27
C GLU A 116 3.78 -7.54 -7.05
N GLN A 117 4.05 -6.31 -7.51
CA GLN A 117 3.05 -5.24 -7.43
C GLN A 117 1.98 -5.38 -8.52
N VAL A 118 2.37 -5.82 -9.70
CA VAL A 118 1.42 -6.07 -10.80
C VAL A 118 0.41 -7.15 -10.39
N GLU A 119 0.88 -8.27 -9.84
CA GLU A 119 0.02 -9.34 -9.34
C GLU A 119 -0.88 -8.87 -8.18
N LEU A 120 -0.34 -8.07 -7.28
CA LEU A 120 -1.14 -7.51 -6.19
C LEU A 120 -2.24 -6.57 -6.69
N ASN A 121 -1.96 -5.76 -7.71
CA ASN A 121 -2.98 -4.91 -8.33
C ASN A 121 -4.06 -5.75 -9.02
N ARG A 122 -3.67 -6.77 -9.80
CA ARG A 122 -4.59 -7.70 -10.47
C ARG A 122 -5.55 -8.36 -9.47
N PHE A 123 -5.01 -8.83 -8.34
CA PHE A 123 -5.83 -9.39 -7.26
C PHE A 123 -6.80 -8.35 -6.67
N ARG A 124 -6.35 -7.12 -6.41
CA ARG A 124 -7.19 -6.05 -5.87
C ARG A 124 -8.30 -5.63 -6.83
N GLU A 125 -8.01 -5.59 -8.12
CA GLU A 125 -9.02 -5.31 -9.14
C GLU A 125 -10.06 -6.42 -9.22
N ALA A 126 -9.63 -7.68 -9.19
CA ALA A 126 -10.51 -8.85 -9.23
C ALA A 126 -11.43 -8.96 -8.00
N THR A 127 -10.98 -8.48 -6.81
CA THR A 127 -11.72 -8.58 -5.54
C THR A 127 -12.27 -7.23 -5.06
N ARG A 128 -12.36 -6.26 -5.95
CA ARG A 128 -12.72 -4.89 -5.61
C ARG A 128 -14.11 -4.76 -4.98
N GLU A 129 -15.09 -5.38 -5.57
CA GLU A 129 -16.49 -5.27 -5.15
C GLU A 129 -16.72 -5.99 -3.82
N GLU A 130 -16.07 -7.12 -3.61
CA GLU A 130 -16.09 -7.86 -2.37
C GLU A 130 -15.53 -7.05 -1.20
N TYR A 131 -14.40 -6.37 -1.39
CA TYR A 131 -13.83 -5.51 -0.35
C TYR A 131 -14.66 -4.27 -0.06
N ILE A 132 -15.33 -3.68 -1.04
CA ILE A 132 -16.31 -2.60 -0.82
C ILE A 132 -17.43 -3.12 0.07
N ARG A 133 -18.02 -4.28 -0.30
CA ARG A 133 -19.10 -4.88 0.45
C ARG A 133 -18.72 -5.25 1.88
N ILE A 134 -17.53 -5.82 2.09
CA ILE A 134 -16.99 -6.09 3.44
C ILE A 134 -16.88 -4.81 4.26
N HIS A 135 -16.34 -3.73 3.66
CA HIS A 135 -16.21 -2.46 4.33
C HIS A 135 -17.57 -1.93 4.80
N ASP A 136 -18.58 -1.91 3.91
CA ASP A 136 -19.90 -1.37 4.19
C ASP A 136 -20.61 -2.19 5.26
N LEU A 137 -20.58 -3.52 5.17
CA LEU A 137 -21.10 -4.42 6.20
C LEU A 137 -20.41 -4.26 7.56
N THR A 138 -19.10 -4.03 7.54
CA THR A 138 -18.35 -3.76 8.77
C THR A 138 -18.77 -2.43 9.40
N ALA A 139 -19.02 -1.40 8.59
CA ALA A 139 -19.55 -0.13 9.07
C ALA A 139 -20.94 -0.27 9.68
N GLU A 140 -21.81 -1.12 9.12
CA GLU A 140 -23.12 -1.48 9.71
C GLU A 140 -22.95 -2.17 11.06
N CYS A 141 -22.06 -3.17 11.15
CA CYS A 141 -21.73 -3.82 12.42
C CYS A 141 -21.32 -2.82 13.50
N MET A 142 -20.51 -1.83 13.15
CA MET A 142 -20.06 -0.80 14.11
C MET A 142 -21.22 0.03 14.65
N LYS A 143 -22.27 0.31 13.83
CA LYS A 143 -23.49 1.02 14.29
C LYS A 143 -24.34 0.21 15.25
N LEU A 144 -24.25 -1.12 15.24
CA LEU A 144 -24.98 -1.99 16.15
C LEU A 144 -24.31 -2.13 17.53
N LEU A 145 -23.01 -1.85 17.67
CA LEU A 145 -22.26 -2.04 18.91
C LEU A 145 -22.88 -1.33 20.14
N PRO A 146 -23.35 -0.07 20.05
CA PRO A 146 -24.00 0.59 21.18
C PRO A 146 -25.29 -0.14 21.65
N LYS A 147 -26.11 -0.64 20.69
CA LYS A 147 -27.33 -1.38 20.98
C LYS A 147 -27.02 -2.73 21.64
N ILE A 148 -25.99 -3.42 21.15
CA ILE A 148 -25.51 -4.69 21.76
C ILE A 148 -25.05 -4.48 23.19
N ARG A 149 -24.32 -3.39 23.47
CA ARG A 149 -23.92 -3.01 24.82
C ARG A 149 -25.12 -2.75 25.75
N ALA A 150 -26.22 -2.23 25.17
CA ALA A 150 -27.49 -2.06 25.86
C ALA A 150 -28.32 -3.37 25.97
N LYS A 151 -27.72 -4.54 25.63
CA LYS A 151 -28.31 -5.87 25.68
C LYS A 151 -29.52 -6.09 24.74
N ASP A 152 -29.58 -5.35 23.63
CA ASP A 152 -30.58 -5.53 22.58
C ASP A 152 -30.34 -6.88 21.85
N SER A 153 -31.28 -7.81 21.99
CA SER A 153 -31.17 -9.15 21.41
C SER A 153 -31.35 -9.15 19.88
N VAL A 154 -32.14 -8.22 19.33
CA VAL A 154 -32.34 -8.08 17.89
C VAL A 154 -31.05 -7.58 17.24
N ALA A 155 -30.45 -6.53 17.80
CA ALA A 155 -29.17 -6.01 17.33
C ALA A 155 -28.05 -7.06 17.40
N LYS A 156 -28.08 -7.94 18.40
CA LYS A 156 -27.12 -9.05 18.51
C LYS A 156 -27.29 -10.09 17.41
N GLN A 157 -28.52 -10.43 17.04
CA GLN A 157 -28.82 -11.36 15.95
C GLN A 157 -28.42 -10.76 14.60
N GLU A 158 -28.79 -9.50 14.36
CA GLU A 158 -28.42 -8.77 13.15
C GLU A 158 -26.89 -8.71 12.97
N PHE A 159 -26.15 -8.38 14.02
CA PHE A 159 -24.69 -8.37 14.02
C PHE A 159 -24.09 -9.75 13.67
N ALA A 160 -24.67 -10.83 14.22
CA ALA A 160 -24.22 -12.19 13.93
C ALA A 160 -24.45 -12.56 12.46
N SER A 161 -25.60 -12.19 11.89
CA SER A 161 -25.92 -12.40 10.47
C SER A 161 -24.97 -11.66 9.55
N ILE A 162 -24.72 -10.37 9.83
CA ILE A 162 -23.76 -9.58 9.05
C ILE A 162 -22.36 -10.20 9.10
N ARG A 163 -21.89 -10.61 10.28
CA ARG A 163 -20.58 -11.27 10.42
C ARG A 163 -20.50 -12.57 9.62
N GLN A 164 -21.55 -13.36 9.59
CA GLN A 164 -21.59 -14.57 8.76
C GLN A 164 -21.45 -14.24 7.27
N THR A 165 -22.16 -13.21 6.80
CA THR A 165 -22.03 -12.73 5.43
C THR A 165 -20.61 -12.25 5.11
N VAL A 166 -19.98 -11.48 6.00
CA VAL A 166 -18.59 -11.03 5.84
C VAL A 166 -17.63 -12.22 5.72
N ASN A 167 -17.80 -13.25 6.56
CA ASN A 167 -16.96 -14.44 6.50
C ASN A 167 -17.13 -15.18 5.17
N SER A 168 -18.38 -15.34 4.67
CA SER A 168 -18.62 -15.95 3.36
C SER A 168 -17.94 -15.21 2.22
N ILE A 169 -17.96 -13.87 2.23
CA ILE A 169 -17.26 -13.06 1.24
C ILE A 169 -15.73 -13.24 1.34
N HIS A 170 -15.17 -13.35 2.55
CA HIS A 170 -13.74 -13.65 2.71
C HIS A 170 -13.36 -15.01 2.13
N ASP A 171 -14.20 -16.03 2.31
CA ASP A 171 -13.97 -17.36 1.72
C ASP A 171 -13.99 -17.29 0.19
N GLU A 172 -14.90 -16.51 -0.40
CA GLU A 172 -14.93 -16.24 -1.86
C GLU A 172 -13.67 -15.55 -2.36
N ILE A 173 -13.14 -14.56 -1.63
CA ILE A 173 -11.88 -13.87 -1.96
C ILE A 173 -10.69 -14.84 -1.91
N ILE A 174 -10.64 -15.73 -0.92
CA ILE A 174 -9.59 -16.74 -0.82
C ILE A 174 -9.61 -17.67 -2.03
N LEU A 175 -10.80 -18.14 -2.41
CA LEU A 175 -10.98 -18.98 -3.59
C LEU A 175 -10.57 -18.27 -4.89
N GLN A 176 -10.93 -17.01 -5.06
CA GLN A 176 -10.49 -16.21 -6.21
C GLN A 176 -8.96 -16.07 -6.28
N LYS A 177 -8.31 -15.87 -5.13
CA LYS A 177 -6.85 -15.82 -5.06
C LYS A 177 -6.20 -17.12 -5.50
N GLU A 178 -6.73 -18.26 -5.04
CA GLU A 178 -6.23 -19.58 -5.44
C GLU A 178 -6.42 -19.82 -6.95
N LEU A 179 -7.56 -19.42 -7.50
CA LEU A 179 -7.84 -19.52 -8.94
C LEU A 179 -6.87 -18.66 -9.77
N LEU A 180 -6.55 -17.44 -9.33
CA LEU A 180 -5.59 -16.58 -10.02
C LEU A 180 -4.19 -17.18 -10.04
N LEU A 181 -3.77 -17.84 -8.95
CA LEU A 181 -2.47 -18.52 -8.86
C LEU A 181 -2.39 -19.80 -9.70
N MET A 182 -3.51 -20.41 -10.10
CA MET A 182 -3.55 -21.60 -10.94
C MET A 182 -3.51 -21.29 -12.45
N LEU A 183 -3.76 -20.03 -12.83
CA LEU A 183 -3.83 -19.60 -14.23
C LEU A 183 -2.50 -19.03 -14.75
N ASP A 184 -1.50 -18.88 -13.90
CA ASP A 184 -0.12 -18.48 -14.20
C ASP A 184 0.81 -19.71 -14.23
#